data_c70866bff961444667620ca23bae280c
#
_entry.id   c70866bff961444667620ca23bae280c
#
_cell.length_a   1.000
_cell.length_b   1.000
_cell.length_c   1.000
_cell.angle_alpha   90.00
_cell.angle_beta   90.00
_cell.angle_gamma   90.00
#
_symmetry.space_group_name_H-M   'P 1'
#
loop_
_entity.id
_entity.type
_entity.pdbx_description
1 polymer ?
#
loop_
_entity_poly.entity_id
_entity_poly.type
_entity_poly.pdbx_seq_one_letter_code
_entity_poly.pdbx_strand_id
1 'polypeptide(L)'
;MQHNITIALDMMSGDYNVESTVPAAFNILKKYDDLSLILVGNKNRMQSLMTDDMKSLEGNRYKIYHTDEFIKMDDEVLVALRSKKNSSMKISIEHVKNNLADACVSAGNTGALMALSKIILKMLDGIDRPAICTALPTKKGIMHMLDLGANIECNSNHLVQFAFMGDALIQSLEITDRPVVGLL
;
A
#
# COMPACT_ATOMS: atom_id res chain seq x y z
N MET A 1 8.75 -24.18 -5.58
CA MET A 1 7.52 -23.63 -6.18
C MET A 1 7.66 -22.13 -6.19
N GLN A 2 7.61 -21.48 -7.34
CA GLN A 2 7.66 -20.03 -7.43
C GLN A 2 6.38 -19.48 -6.77
N HIS A 3 6.51 -18.71 -5.71
CA HIS A 3 5.37 -18.14 -4.99
C HIS A 3 4.82 -16.99 -5.85
N ASN A 4 3.62 -17.13 -6.39
CA ASN A 4 2.99 -16.08 -7.18
C ASN A 4 2.50 -14.99 -6.21
N ILE A 5 3.07 -13.80 -6.31
CA ILE A 5 2.73 -12.66 -5.43
C ILE A 5 1.46 -12.01 -5.95
N THR A 6 0.50 -11.76 -5.06
CA THR A 6 -0.74 -11.04 -5.39
C THR A 6 -0.79 -9.70 -4.68
N ILE A 7 -0.98 -8.62 -5.43
CA ILE A 7 -1.09 -7.26 -4.89
C ILE A 7 -2.49 -6.70 -5.16
N ALA A 8 -3.15 -6.19 -4.11
CA ALA A 8 -4.38 -5.41 -4.24
C ALA A 8 -4.05 -3.95 -4.55
N LEU A 9 -4.55 -3.43 -5.67
CA LEU A 9 -4.36 -2.05 -6.09
C LEU A 9 -5.63 -1.24 -5.87
N ASP A 10 -5.52 -0.15 -5.12
CA ASP A 10 -6.53 0.90 -5.05
C ASP A 10 -6.49 1.73 -6.36
N MET A 11 -7.36 1.36 -7.30
CA MET A 11 -7.37 1.94 -8.65
C MET A 11 -7.98 3.34 -8.71
N MET A 12 -8.70 3.76 -7.66
CA MET A 12 -9.41 5.05 -7.59
C MET A 12 -8.61 6.11 -6.83
N SER A 13 -7.35 5.83 -6.53
CA SER A 13 -6.46 6.72 -5.77
C SER A 13 -5.56 7.58 -6.65
N GLY A 14 -4.94 8.59 -6.04
CA GLY A 14 -4.07 9.55 -6.72
C GLY A 14 -4.82 10.62 -7.49
N ASP A 15 -4.09 11.61 -8.01
CA ASP A 15 -4.66 12.80 -8.64
C ASP A 15 -5.34 12.50 -9.99
N TYR A 16 -4.90 11.46 -10.69
CA TYR A 16 -5.39 11.06 -12.00
C TYR A 16 -6.24 9.78 -11.99
N ASN A 17 -6.51 9.19 -10.81
CA ASN A 17 -7.35 8.00 -10.66
C ASN A 17 -7.01 6.87 -11.67
N VAL A 18 -8.04 6.28 -12.27
CA VAL A 18 -7.92 5.13 -13.20
C VAL A 18 -7.11 5.45 -14.47
N GLU A 19 -7.04 6.71 -14.86
CA GLU A 19 -6.30 7.17 -16.04
C GLU A 19 -4.78 6.96 -15.88
N SER A 20 -4.27 6.99 -14.64
CA SER A 20 -2.86 6.69 -14.33
C SER A 20 -2.66 5.27 -13.81
N THR A 21 -3.59 4.77 -12.99
CA THR A 21 -3.42 3.46 -12.33
C THR A 21 -3.61 2.28 -13.28
N VAL A 22 -4.49 2.38 -14.30
CA VAL A 22 -4.66 1.31 -15.29
C VAL A 22 -3.39 1.10 -16.12
N PRO A 23 -2.80 2.10 -16.80
CA PRO A 23 -1.54 1.90 -17.51
C PRO A 23 -0.41 1.40 -16.60
N ALA A 24 -0.31 1.91 -15.37
CA ALA A 24 0.71 1.49 -14.41
C ALA A 24 0.58 0.01 -14.04
N ALA A 25 -0.65 -0.46 -13.76
CA ALA A 25 -0.93 -1.86 -13.43
C ALA A 25 -0.50 -2.81 -14.56
N PHE A 26 -0.80 -2.47 -15.82
CA PHE A 26 -0.42 -3.32 -16.94
C PHE A 26 1.06 -3.22 -17.32
N ASN A 27 1.71 -2.09 -17.09
CA ASN A 27 3.16 -1.98 -17.24
C ASN A 27 3.90 -2.88 -16.26
N ILE A 28 3.44 -2.96 -15.00
CA ILE A 28 4.07 -3.82 -14.01
C ILE A 28 3.80 -5.30 -14.28
N LEU A 29 2.61 -5.69 -14.74
CA LEU A 29 2.29 -7.05 -15.14
C LEU A 29 3.13 -7.56 -16.32
N LYS A 30 3.52 -6.68 -17.24
CA LYS A 30 4.44 -6.99 -18.34
C LYS A 30 5.87 -7.22 -17.86
N LYS A 31 6.24 -6.61 -16.74
CA LYS A 31 7.61 -6.64 -16.23
C LYS A 31 7.87 -7.86 -15.34
N TYR A 32 6.84 -8.36 -14.63
CA TYR A 32 6.96 -9.43 -13.63
C TYR A 32 5.96 -10.54 -13.93
N ASP A 33 6.46 -11.72 -14.32
CA ASP A 33 5.63 -12.85 -14.70
C ASP A 33 5.03 -13.59 -13.49
N ASP A 34 5.62 -13.45 -12.32
CA ASP A 34 5.20 -14.03 -11.04
C ASP A 34 4.26 -13.12 -10.23
N LEU A 35 3.80 -12.01 -10.82
CA LEU A 35 2.89 -11.06 -10.20
C LEU A 35 1.45 -11.24 -10.67
N SER A 36 0.51 -11.22 -9.74
CA SER A 36 -0.94 -11.13 -9.99
C SER A 36 -1.51 -9.89 -9.30
N LEU A 37 -2.57 -9.31 -9.84
CA LEU A 37 -3.19 -8.10 -9.31
C LEU A 37 -4.68 -8.30 -9.01
N ILE A 38 -5.15 -7.66 -7.93
CA ILE A 38 -6.56 -7.40 -7.67
C ILE A 38 -6.80 -5.91 -7.87
N LEU A 39 -7.49 -5.54 -8.94
CA LEU A 39 -7.79 -4.16 -9.29
C LEU A 39 -9.09 -3.73 -8.62
N VAL A 40 -9.01 -2.88 -7.60
CA VAL A 40 -10.16 -2.47 -6.80
C VAL A 40 -10.62 -1.08 -7.22
N GLY A 41 -11.83 -0.96 -7.79
CA GLY A 41 -12.38 0.32 -8.24
C GLY A 41 -13.53 0.20 -9.22
N ASN A 42 -13.86 1.29 -9.91
CA ASN A 42 -14.96 1.31 -10.87
C ASN A 42 -14.62 0.48 -12.12
N LYS A 43 -15.24 -0.69 -12.22
CA LYS A 43 -15.00 -1.66 -13.30
C LYS A 43 -15.21 -1.05 -14.70
N ASN A 44 -16.29 -0.29 -14.90
CA ASN A 44 -16.61 0.25 -16.21
C ASN A 44 -15.59 1.28 -16.67
N ARG A 45 -15.16 2.17 -15.76
CA ARG A 45 -14.10 3.15 -16.05
C ARG A 45 -12.76 2.46 -16.35
N MET A 46 -12.37 1.45 -15.57
CA MET A 46 -11.14 0.71 -15.82
C MET A 46 -11.20 0.00 -17.19
N GLN A 47 -12.30 -0.71 -17.48
CA GLN A 47 -12.45 -1.45 -18.74
C GLN A 47 -12.49 -0.55 -19.97
N SER A 48 -12.98 0.69 -19.87
CA SER A 48 -12.95 1.66 -20.98
C SER A 48 -11.54 2.11 -21.37
N LEU A 49 -10.57 1.97 -20.47
CA LEU A 49 -9.16 2.32 -20.68
C LEU A 49 -8.29 1.11 -21.07
N MET A 50 -8.85 -0.11 -21.00
CA MET A 50 -8.12 -1.34 -21.28
C MET A 50 -8.19 -1.70 -22.76
N THR A 51 -7.04 -2.04 -23.35
CA THR A 51 -6.95 -2.66 -24.66
C THR A 51 -7.43 -4.11 -24.61
N ASP A 52 -7.66 -4.74 -25.77
CA ASP A 52 -8.07 -6.14 -25.83
C ASP A 52 -7.00 -7.09 -25.27
N ASP A 53 -5.72 -6.79 -25.48
CA ASP A 53 -4.60 -7.52 -24.87
C ASP A 53 -4.65 -7.45 -23.33
N MET A 54 -4.96 -6.28 -22.78
CA MET A 54 -5.11 -6.13 -21.33
C MET A 54 -6.28 -6.96 -20.82
N LYS A 55 -7.43 -6.94 -21.50
CA LYS A 55 -8.63 -7.70 -21.13
C LYS A 55 -8.40 -9.21 -21.19
N SER A 56 -7.58 -9.69 -22.14
CA SER A 56 -7.27 -11.12 -22.26
C SER A 56 -6.52 -11.70 -21.06
N LEU A 57 -5.91 -10.87 -20.21
CA LEU A 57 -5.21 -11.28 -18.98
C LEU A 57 -6.15 -11.45 -17.78
N GLU A 58 -7.44 -11.05 -17.89
CA GLU A 58 -8.41 -11.18 -16.80
C GLU A 58 -8.61 -12.65 -16.42
N GLY A 59 -8.66 -12.92 -15.12
CA GLY A 59 -8.77 -14.28 -14.57
C GLY A 59 -7.44 -15.00 -14.38
N ASN A 60 -6.44 -14.75 -15.22
CA ASN A 60 -5.12 -15.37 -15.11
C ASN A 60 -4.11 -14.50 -14.35
N ARG A 61 -3.98 -13.23 -14.76
CA ARG A 61 -2.98 -12.31 -14.22
C ARG A 61 -3.58 -11.20 -13.35
N TYR A 62 -4.87 -10.91 -13.53
CA TYR A 62 -5.58 -9.98 -12.65
C TYR A 62 -7.07 -10.35 -12.51
N LYS A 63 -7.66 -9.80 -11.43
CA LYS A 63 -9.12 -9.82 -11.19
C LYS A 63 -9.57 -8.40 -10.87
N ILE A 64 -10.81 -8.06 -11.24
CA ILE A 64 -11.42 -6.78 -10.90
C ILE A 64 -12.39 -6.99 -9.73
N TYR A 65 -12.22 -6.17 -8.68
CA TYR A 65 -13.19 -6.02 -7.61
C TYR A 65 -13.87 -4.65 -7.75
N HIS A 66 -15.17 -4.66 -8.07
CA HIS A 66 -15.90 -3.43 -8.37
C HIS A 66 -16.30 -2.66 -7.11
N THR A 67 -16.04 -1.36 -7.11
CA THR A 67 -16.64 -0.37 -6.21
C THR A 67 -16.63 1.00 -6.88
N ASP A 68 -17.65 1.81 -6.58
CA ASP A 68 -17.73 3.22 -7.00
C ASP A 68 -17.22 4.18 -5.93
N GLU A 69 -17.06 3.69 -4.70
CA GLU A 69 -16.69 4.51 -3.56
C GLU A 69 -15.16 4.61 -3.43
N PHE A 70 -14.66 5.83 -3.23
CA PHE A 70 -13.24 6.08 -3.01
C PHE A 70 -13.02 7.23 -2.03
N ILE A 71 -11.83 7.28 -1.44
CA ILE A 71 -11.38 8.35 -0.54
C ILE A 71 -10.61 9.36 -1.38
N LYS A 72 -11.01 10.63 -1.33
CA LYS A 72 -10.30 11.74 -2.00
C LYS A 72 -9.08 12.15 -1.19
N MET A 73 -8.13 12.83 -1.86
CA MET A 73 -6.91 13.33 -1.20
C MET A 73 -7.21 14.37 -0.11
N ASP A 74 -8.26 15.16 -0.29
CA ASP A 74 -8.71 16.24 0.60
C ASP A 74 -9.80 15.82 1.60
N ASP A 75 -10.21 14.55 1.60
CA ASP A 75 -11.17 14.06 2.60
C ASP A 75 -10.55 14.09 4.01
N GLU A 76 -11.33 14.59 4.96
CA GLU A 76 -10.98 14.46 6.37
C GLU A 76 -10.97 12.99 6.78
N VAL A 77 -9.85 12.53 7.36
CA VAL A 77 -9.61 11.10 7.67
C VAL A 77 -10.74 10.49 8.48
N LEU A 78 -11.17 11.14 9.57
CA LEU A 78 -12.23 10.62 10.45
C LEU A 78 -13.58 10.54 9.74
N VAL A 79 -13.88 11.48 8.86
CA VAL A 79 -15.10 11.48 8.05
C VAL A 79 -15.04 10.35 7.03
N ALA A 80 -13.93 10.22 6.31
CA ALA A 80 -13.74 9.16 5.33
C ALA A 80 -13.89 7.76 5.95
N LEU A 81 -13.30 7.52 7.12
CA LEU A 81 -13.41 6.25 7.83
C LEU A 81 -14.85 5.88 8.24
N ARG A 82 -15.68 6.87 8.56
CA ARG A 82 -17.06 6.64 8.99
C ARG A 82 -18.04 6.49 7.83
N SER A 83 -17.87 7.29 6.79
CA SER A 83 -18.81 7.41 5.67
C SER A 83 -18.49 6.49 4.49
N LYS A 84 -17.18 6.28 4.19
CA LYS A 84 -16.73 5.54 2.99
C LYS A 84 -16.38 4.08 3.31
N LYS A 85 -17.41 3.33 3.66
CA LYS A 85 -17.26 1.95 4.16
C LYS A 85 -16.87 0.94 3.08
N ASN A 86 -17.13 1.24 1.82
CA ASN A 86 -16.81 0.38 0.68
C ASN A 86 -15.79 1.04 -0.25
N SER A 87 -14.93 1.93 0.29
CA SER A 87 -13.92 2.59 -0.52
C SER A 87 -12.90 1.60 -1.09
N SER A 88 -12.42 1.89 -2.31
CA SER A 88 -11.40 1.08 -2.98
C SER A 88 -10.16 0.86 -2.12
N MET A 89 -9.72 1.87 -1.39
CA MET A 89 -8.61 1.79 -0.43
C MET A 89 -8.90 0.78 0.69
N LYS A 90 -10.08 0.88 1.33
CA LYS A 90 -10.46 -0.02 2.42
C LYS A 90 -10.55 -1.46 1.96
N ILE A 91 -11.21 -1.70 0.83
CA ILE A 91 -11.36 -3.04 0.24
C ILE A 91 -9.98 -3.63 -0.11
N SER A 92 -9.06 -2.83 -0.65
CA SER A 92 -7.69 -3.29 -0.93
C SER A 92 -6.96 -3.78 0.32
N ILE A 93 -7.10 -3.08 1.45
CA ILE A 93 -6.53 -3.50 2.73
C ILE A 93 -7.24 -4.77 3.26
N GLU A 94 -8.56 -4.85 3.11
CA GLU A 94 -9.33 -6.03 3.51
C GLU A 94 -8.94 -7.30 2.73
N HIS A 95 -8.53 -7.16 1.47
CA HIS A 95 -7.99 -8.28 0.70
C HIS A 95 -6.69 -8.83 1.33
N VAL A 96 -5.81 -7.95 1.82
CA VAL A 96 -4.61 -8.36 2.57
C VAL A 96 -5.00 -9.06 3.88
N LYS A 97 -5.90 -8.47 4.67
CA LYS A 97 -6.38 -9.08 5.92
C LYS A 97 -6.94 -10.49 5.73
N ASN A 98 -7.64 -10.72 4.61
CA ASN A 98 -8.30 -11.98 4.31
C ASN A 98 -7.39 -12.98 3.55
N ASN A 99 -6.09 -12.70 3.44
CA ASN A 99 -5.11 -13.51 2.70
C ASN A 99 -5.48 -13.75 1.23
N LEU A 100 -6.19 -12.80 0.62
CA LEU A 100 -6.49 -12.78 -0.82
C LEU A 100 -5.42 -12.02 -1.62
N ALA A 101 -4.65 -11.18 -0.94
CA ALA A 101 -3.49 -10.48 -1.46
C ALA A 101 -2.37 -10.46 -0.42
N ASP A 102 -1.11 -10.47 -0.88
CA ASP A 102 0.08 -10.41 -0.01
C ASP A 102 0.37 -8.98 0.44
N ALA A 103 -0.01 -7.99 -0.37
CA ALA A 103 0.14 -6.57 -0.07
C ALA A 103 -0.94 -5.74 -0.75
N CYS A 104 -1.10 -4.48 -0.29
CA CYS A 104 -1.90 -3.49 -1.01
C CYS A 104 -1.06 -2.24 -1.35
N VAL A 105 -1.43 -1.60 -2.46
CA VAL A 105 -0.83 -0.34 -2.92
C VAL A 105 -1.93 0.68 -3.17
N SER A 106 -1.76 1.87 -2.64
CA SER A 106 -2.64 3.02 -2.87
C SER A 106 -1.80 4.28 -3.01
N ALA A 107 -2.15 5.12 -3.97
CA ALA A 107 -1.59 6.47 -4.16
C ALA A 107 -2.50 7.55 -3.53
N GLY A 108 -3.44 7.15 -2.67
CA GLY A 108 -4.45 8.03 -2.10
C GLY A 108 -4.01 8.73 -0.81
N ASN A 109 -4.99 9.22 -0.07
CA ASN A 109 -4.81 9.95 1.18
C ASN A 109 -4.02 9.12 2.22
N THR A 110 -2.81 9.56 2.53
CA THR A 110 -1.87 8.85 3.40
C THR A 110 -2.41 8.64 4.82
N GLY A 111 -3.07 9.66 5.38
CA GLY A 111 -3.67 9.56 6.72
C GLY A 111 -4.80 8.52 6.76
N ALA A 112 -5.62 8.45 5.71
CA ALA A 112 -6.68 7.45 5.61
C ALA A 112 -6.11 6.04 5.44
N LEU A 113 -5.06 5.88 4.60
CA LEU A 113 -4.38 4.59 4.41
C LEU A 113 -3.80 4.07 5.72
N MET A 114 -3.10 4.92 6.47
CA MET A 114 -2.53 4.59 7.77
C MET A 114 -3.60 4.19 8.80
N ALA A 115 -4.66 5.00 8.92
CA ALA A 115 -5.71 4.77 9.88
C ALA A 115 -6.52 3.50 9.56
N LEU A 116 -6.87 3.27 8.28
CA LEU A 116 -7.54 2.06 7.83
C LEU A 116 -6.66 0.83 8.05
N SER A 117 -5.37 0.89 7.72
CA SER A 117 -4.43 -0.20 7.93
C SER A 117 -4.34 -0.57 9.41
N LYS A 118 -4.20 0.41 10.29
CA LYS A 118 -4.18 0.19 11.74
C LYS A 118 -5.47 -0.50 12.25
N ILE A 119 -6.63 -0.07 11.78
CA ILE A 119 -7.93 -0.61 12.23
C ILE A 119 -8.15 -2.02 11.67
N ILE A 120 -7.84 -2.25 10.41
CA ILE A 120 -8.19 -3.48 9.69
C ILE A 120 -7.16 -4.59 9.95
N LEU A 121 -5.87 -4.28 9.77
CA LEU A 121 -4.78 -5.25 9.94
C LEU A 121 -4.39 -5.42 11.41
N LYS A 122 -4.68 -4.39 12.23
CA LYS A 122 -4.25 -4.25 13.63
C LYS A 122 -2.74 -4.02 13.75
N MET A 123 -2.26 -3.92 14.98
CA MET A 123 -0.85 -3.76 15.29
C MET A 123 -0.28 -5.08 15.84
N LEU A 124 1.01 -5.26 15.68
CA LEU A 124 1.74 -6.33 16.36
C LEU A 124 1.84 -6.00 17.86
N ASP A 125 1.92 -7.03 18.69
CA ASP A 125 2.12 -6.87 20.13
C ASP A 125 3.38 -6.06 20.43
N GLY A 126 3.24 -5.04 21.26
CA GLY A 126 4.34 -4.13 21.63
C GLY A 126 4.54 -2.96 20.65
N ILE A 127 3.76 -2.84 19.58
CA ILE A 127 3.80 -1.71 18.63
C ILE A 127 2.50 -0.90 18.74
N ASP A 128 2.60 0.35 19.16
CA ASP A 128 1.44 1.23 19.38
C ASP A 128 0.94 1.91 18.11
N ARG A 129 1.87 2.25 17.20
CA ARG A 129 1.58 3.02 16.00
C ARG A 129 2.33 2.49 14.79
N PRO A 130 1.71 2.48 13.60
CA PRO A 130 2.43 2.26 12.36
C PRO A 130 3.31 3.46 12.03
N ALA A 131 4.35 3.25 11.23
CA ALA A 131 5.24 4.29 10.75
C ALA A 131 5.43 4.18 9.23
N ILE A 132 5.63 5.33 8.57
CA ILE A 132 5.99 5.36 7.15
C ILE A 132 7.51 5.22 7.06
N CYS A 133 7.96 4.18 6.34
CA CYS A 133 9.37 3.96 6.04
C CYS A 133 9.67 4.26 4.57
N THR A 134 10.73 5.01 4.33
CA THR A 134 11.21 5.31 2.97
C THR A 134 12.72 5.22 2.89
N ALA A 135 13.21 4.68 1.77
CA ALA A 135 14.60 4.66 1.41
C ALA A 135 15.02 6.03 0.82
N LEU A 136 15.98 6.70 1.44
CA LEU A 136 16.47 8.00 1.02
C LEU A 136 17.94 7.91 0.57
N PRO A 137 18.32 8.56 -0.55
CA PRO A 137 19.71 8.60 -0.98
C PRO A 137 20.56 9.48 -0.06
N THR A 138 21.76 9.02 0.24
CA THR A 138 22.78 9.78 0.99
C THR A 138 24.10 9.83 0.24
N LYS A 139 25.05 10.61 0.72
CA LYS A 139 26.41 10.66 0.14
C LYS A 139 27.15 9.31 0.20
N LYS A 140 26.74 8.41 1.10
CA LYS A 140 27.41 7.12 1.34
C LYS A 140 26.57 5.90 0.99
N GLY A 141 25.42 6.11 0.31
CA GLY A 141 24.50 5.02 -0.02
C GLY A 141 23.05 5.37 0.31
N ILE A 142 22.30 4.40 0.79
CA ILE A 142 20.87 4.54 1.12
C ILE A 142 20.69 4.49 2.63
N MET A 143 19.87 5.37 3.17
CA MET A 143 19.34 5.25 4.52
C MET A 143 17.82 5.05 4.49
N HIS A 144 17.29 4.34 5.46
CA HIS A 144 15.85 4.18 5.65
C HIS A 144 15.39 5.07 6.79
N MET A 145 14.45 5.95 6.53
CA MET A 145 13.90 6.88 7.51
C MET A 145 12.52 6.41 7.97
N LEU A 146 12.31 6.38 9.29
CA LEU A 146 11.05 6.17 10.01
C LEU A 146 10.96 7.22 11.13
N ASP A 147 9.91 7.89 11.31
CA ASP A 147 8.66 8.01 10.56
C ASP A 147 8.69 9.25 9.66
N LEU A 148 8.04 9.19 8.51
CA LEU A 148 7.95 10.33 7.58
C LEU A 148 6.59 11.04 7.68
N GLY A 149 6.28 11.58 8.85
CA GLY A 149 5.13 12.45 9.06
C GLY A 149 3.78 11.74 9.21
N ALA A 150 3.76 10.42 9.38
CA ALA A 150 2.54 9.70 9.71
C ALA A 150 2.07 9.98 11.14
N ASN A 151 3.02 10.24 12.04
CA ASN A 151 2.78 10.55 13.43
C ASN A 151 3.28 11.97 13.75
N ILE A 152 2.35 12.89 14.02
CA ILE A 152 2.68 14.30 14.31
C ILE A 152 3.42 14.43 15.64
N GLU A 153 3.02 13.67 16.65
CA GLU A 153 3.63 13.66 17.98
C GLU A 153 4.12 12.26 18.33
N CYS A 154 5.40 12.17 18.68
CA CYS A 154 6.04 10.93 19.13
C CYS A 154 6.65 11.13 20.52
N ASN A 155 6.44 10.15 21.39
CA ASN A 155 7.17 10.04 22.66
C ASN A 155 8.39 9.11 22.49
N SER A 156 9.23 9.03 23.53
CA SER A 156 10.43 8.18 23.49
C SER A 156 10.14 6.69 23.21
N ASN A 157 9.01 6.17 23.71
CA ASN A 157 8.62 4.78 23.45
C ASN A 157 8.29 4.54 21.98
N HIS A 158 7.61 5.47 21.32
CA HIS A 158 7.35 5.39 19.88
C HIS A 158 8.66 5.36 19.07
N LEU A 159 9.64 6.20 19.43
CA LEU A 159 10.94 6.23 18.75
C LEU A 159 11.69 4.90 18.89
N VAL A 160 11.63 4.29 20.07
CA VAL A 160 12.22 2.95 20.29
C VAL A 160 11.50 1.90 19.44
N GLN A 161 10.16 1.92 19.38
CA GLN A 161 9.39 1.01 18.54
C GLN A 161 9.73 1.19 17.04
N PHE A 162 9.86 2.43 16.56
CA PHE A 162 10.29 2.71 15.18
C PHE A 162 11.69 2.20 14.90
N ALA A 163 12.61 2.28 15.86
CA ALA A 163 13.95 1.70 15.73
C ALA A 163 13.89 0.18 15.54
N PHE A 164 13.09 -0.52 16.35
CA PHE A 164 12.88 -1.97 16.18
C PHE A 164 12.22 -2.33 14.85
N MET A 165 11.21 -1.55 14.41
CA MET A 165 10.55 -1.77 13.13
C MET A 165 11.52 -1.58 11.96
N GLY A 166 12.36 -0.53 12.02
CA GLY A 166 13.38 -0.27 11.00
C GLY A 166 14.45 -1.35 10.96
N ASP A 167 14.95 -1.77 12.11
CA ASP A 167 15.93 -2.86 12.24
C ASP A 167 15.39 -4.16 11.61
N ALA A 168 14.20 -4.59 12.02
CA ALA A 168 13.55 -5.79 11.48
C ALA A 168 13.30 -5.72 9.97
N LEU A 169 12.87 -4.55 9.46
CA LEU A 169 12.66 -4.35 8.02
C LEU A 169 13.95 -4.51 7.23
N ILE A 170 15.04 -3.87 7.67
CA ILE A 170 16.33 -3.90 6.97
C ILE A 170 16.91 -5.32 6.96
N GLN A 171 16.78 -6.04 8.06
CA GLN A 171 17.20 -7.45 8.12
C GLN A 171 16.32 -8.33 7.21
N SER A 172 15.01 -8.15 7.21
CA SER A 172 14.10 -8.93 6.36
C SER A 172 14.28 -8.69 4.85
N LEU A 173 14.80 -7.50 4.47
CA LEU A 173 15.19 -7.17 3.10
C LEU A 173 16.60 -7.64 2.74
N GLU A 174 17.29 -8.35 3.65
CA GLU A 174 18.67 -8.85 3.47
C GLU A 174 19.69 -7.76 3.09
N ILE A 175 19.44 -6.49 3.50
CA ILE A 175 20.33 -5.37 3.22
C ILE A 175 21.57 -5.44 4.11
N THR A 176 21.38 -5.72 5.39
CA THR A 176 22.45 -5.99 6.37
C THR A 176 21.87 -6.66 7.62
N ASP A 177 22.66 -7.56 8.22
CA ASP A 177 22.30 -8.24 9.48
C ASP A 177 22.43 -7.34 10.72
N ARG A 178 23.10 -6.22 10.60
CA ARG A 178 23.37 -5.29 11.71
C ARG A 178 23.21 -3.84 11.26
N PRO A 179 21.95 -3.37 11.11
CA PRO A 179 21.70 -1.98 10.76
C PRO A 179 22.13 -1.05 11.90
N VAL A 180 22.68 0.10 11.53
CA VAL A 180 23.00 1.16 12.49
C VAL A 180 21.83 2.10 12.57
N VAL A 181 21.29 2.26 13.78
CA VAL A 181 20.16 3.15 14.06
C VAL A 181 20.67 4.48 14.61
N GLY A 182 20.20 5.57 14.03
CA GLY A 182 20.45 6.94 14.49
C GLY A 182 19.14 7.66 14.82
N LEU A 183 19.20 8.55 15.81
CA LEU A 183 18.11 9.48 16.12
C LEU A 183 18.42 10.82 15.44
N LEU A 184 17.41 11.39 14.75
CA LEU A 184 17.47 12.70 14.11
C LEU A 184 16.73 13.75 14.95
#